data_aa22b2c7ddc609db5aa75ac4ed7189b8
#
_entry.id   aa22b2c7ddc609db5aa75ac4ed7189b8
#
_cell.length_a   1.000
_cell.length_b   1.000
_cell.length_c   1.000
_cell.angle_alpha   90.00
_cell.angle_beta   90.00
_cell.angle_gamma   90.00
#
_symmetry.space_group_name_H-M   'P 1'
#
loop_
_entity.id
_entity.type
_entity.pdbx_description
1 polymer ?
#
loop_
_entity_poly.entity_id
_entity_poly.type
_entity_poly.pdbx_seq_one_letter_code
_entity_poly.pdbx_strand_id
1 'polypeptide(L)'
;MKRIYSLSLALTLVFTLGATQAFAWGQLGHYLIGFMAEKQLKKSTLKKVEGLLYPVSLSRSGTWMDDIKSDRSYDYATTWHYLNSKNGEYDPSNQEKTGDAYEAIKRIKAELKKGGLDPKTEAEKLKMLIHLIEDIHQPLHVGTGTDKGGNDVRIEFFGQPTNLHALWDSGMIDRQGMSYTELAEELYRRMTPQMQASYRAATMQDWLKEAVSYRPQVYNLPENKRISYPYLYENFSIAEERLIAASVRLAQVLEEIYP
;
A
#
# COMPACT_ATOMS: atom_id res chain seq x y z
N MET A 1 71.63 -1.17 -5.60
CA MET A 1 70.37 -1.67 -6.23
C MET A 1 69.26 -1.59 -5.16
N LYS A 2 68.36 -0.59 -5.28
CA LYS A 2 67.20 -0.42 -4.37
C LYS A 2 66.00 -1.09 -5.01
N ARG A 3 65.42 -2.10 -4.38
CA ARG A 3 64.20 -2.75 -4.82
C ARG A 3 62.98 -1.91 -4.35
N ILE A 4 62.22 -1.42 -5.32
CA ILE A 4 60.96 -0.73 -5.10
C ILE A 4 59.87 -1.80 -5.08
N TYR A 5 59.23 -1.99 -3.94
CA TYR A 5 58.03 -2.83 -3.82
C TYR A 5 56.81 -1.97 -4.13
N SER A 6 56.17 -2.23 -5.27
CA SER A 6 54.86 -1.65 -5.59
C SER A 6 53.79 -2.37 -4.82
N LEU A 7 53.15 -1.66 -3.92
CA LEU A 7 51.99 -2.14 -3.17
C LEU A 7 50.74 -1.90 -4.04
N SER A 8 50.22 -2.95 -4.65
CA SER A 8 48.95 -2.89 -5.37
C SER A 8 47.79 -2.91 -4.36
N LEU A 9 47.16 -1.76 -4.18
CA LEU A 9 45.93 -1.62 -3.34
C LEU A 9 44.76 -2.13 -4.17
N ALA A 10 44.29 -3.37 -3.91
CA ALA A 10 43.06 -3.89 -4.49
C ALA A 10 41.86 -3.26 -3.74
N LEU A 11 41.18 -2.31 -4.41
CA LEU A 11 39.96 -1.71 -3.93
C LEU A 11 38.81 -2.71 -4.13
N THR A 12 38.46 -3.44 -3.10
CA THR A 12 37.30 -4.34 -3.12
C THR A 12 36.03 -3.48 -2.97
N LEU A 13 35.35 -3.27 -4.09
CA LEU A 13 34.05 -2.60 -4.10
C LEU A 13 33.01 -3.56 -3.50
N VAL A 14 32.70 -3.39 -2.22
CA VAL A 14 31.60 -4.11 -1.57
C VAL A 14 30.30 -3.48 -2.03
N PHE A 15 29.65 -4.08 -3.05
CA PHE A 15 28.27 -3.82 -3.35
C PHE A 15 27.41 -4.33 -2.18
N THR A 16 27.05 -3.47 -1.25
CA THR A 16 25.95 -3.72 -0.33
C THR A 16 24.67 -3.72 -1.18
N LEU A 17 24.19 -4.91 -1.52
CA LEU A 17 22.81 -5.09 -1.95
C LEU A 17 21.93 -4.62 -0.79
N GLY A 18 21.57 -3.34 -0.81
CA GLY A 18 20.52 -2.84 0.07
C GLY A 18 19.28 -3.69 -0.18
N ALA A 19 18.84 -4.44 0.81
CA ALA A 19 17.53 -5.06 0.77
C ALA A 19 16.53 -3.91 0.61
N THR A 20 15.97 -3.76 -0.59
CA THR A 20 14.82 -2.87 -0.79
C THR A 20 13.70 -3.44 0.08
N GLN A 21 13.43 -2.76 1.20
CA GLN A 21 12.26 -3.06 2.00
C GLN A 21 11.05 -2.86 1.08
N ALA A 22 10.23 -3.88 0.97
CA ALA A 22 8.95 -3.74 0.30
C ALA A 22 8.13 -2.77 1.14
N PHE A 23 7.83 -1.63 0.55
CA PHE A 23 6.82 -0.71 1.04
C PHE A 23 5.50 -1.16 0.42
N ALA A 24 4.42 -1.02 1.15
CA ALA A 24 3.04 -1.01 0.66
C ALA A 24 2.90 -0.13 -0.60
N TRP A 25 1.70 0.25 -1.04
CA TRP A 25 1.67 1.30 -2.05
C TRP A 25 2.81 2.30 -1.77
N GLY A 26 3.65 2.58 -2.75
CA GLY A 26 4.70 3.58 -2.57
C GLY A 26 4.12 4.92 -2.09
N GLN A 27 4.97 5.81 -1.62
CA GLN A 27 4.53 7.08 -1.02
C GLN A 27 3.49 7.82 -1.88
N LEU A 28 3.66 7.83 -3.22
CA LEU A 28 2.71 8.49 -4.12
C LEU A 28 1.33 7.84 -4.09
N GLY A 29 1.25 6.50 -4.02
CA GLY A 29 -0.01 5.78 -3.92
C GLY A 29 -0.77 6.13 -2.64
N HIS A 30 -0.11 6.10 -1.49
CA HIS A 30 -0.70 6.51 -0.22
C HIS A 30 -1.17 7.97 -0.23
N TYR A 31 -0.33 8.90 -0.71
CA TYR A 31 -0.70 10.31 -0.79
C TYR A 31 -1.93 10.52 -1.68
N LEU A 32 -1.99 9.83 -2.81
CA LEU A 32 -3.07 9.89 -3.77
C LEU A 32 -4.38 9.39 -3.17
N ILE A 33 -4.37 8.22 -2.51
CA ILE A 33 -5.55 7.63 -1.89
C ILE A 33 -6.09 8.55 -0.80
N GLY A 34 -5.24 9.02 0.11
CA GLY A 34 -5.62 9.94 1.18
C GLY A 34 -6.19 11.26 0.64
N PHE A 35 -5.57 11.84 -0.39
CA PHE A 35 -6.05 13.06 -1.04
C PHE A 35 -7.43 12.88 -1.70
N MET A 36 -7.65 11.77 -2.40
CA MET A 36 -8.95 11.46 -2.99
C MET A 36 -10.01 11.16 -1.92
N ALA A 37 -9.65 10.48 -0.83
CA ALA A 37 -10.56 10.21 0.28
C ALA A 37 -11.02 11.51 0.96
N GLU A 38 -10.11 12.44 1.22
CA GLU A 38 -10.38 13.74 1.81
C GLU A 38 -11.48 14.51 1.04
N LYS A 39 -11.42 14.50 -0.29
CA LYS A 39 -12.42 15.15 -1.16
C LYS A 39 -13.82 14.52 -1.09
N GLN A 40 -13.93 13.30 -0.57
CA GLN A 40 -15.19 12.55 -0.48
C GLN A 40 -15.83 12.63 0.91
N LEU A 41 -15.09 13.10 1.92
CA LEU A 41 -15.56 13.17 3.29
C LEU A 41 -16.63 14.25 3.50
N LYS A 42 -17.60 13.96 4.36
CA LYS A 42 -18.50 14.98 4.93
C LYS A 42 -17.67 16.00 5.72
N LYS A 43 -18.12 17.24 5.74
CA LYS A 43 -17.42 18.33 6.45
C LYS A 43 -17.21 18.04 7.94
N SER A 44 -18.17 17.39 8.62
CA SER A 44 -18.06 16.99 10.03
C SER A 44 -16.91 16.01 10.24
N THR A 45 -16.88 14.93 9.43
CA THR A 45 -15.88 13.89 9.47
C THR A 45 -14.50 14.46 9.14
N LEU A 46 -14.39 15.25 8.08
CA LEU A 46 -13.14 15.89 7.67
C LEU A 46 -12.56 16.74 8.81
N LYS A 47 -13.37 17.62 9.42
CA LYS A 47 -12.92 18.45 10.54
C LYS A 47 -12.43 17.63 11.73
N LYS A 48 -13.10 16.50 12.05
CA LYS A 48 -12.65 15.63 13.16
C LYS A 48 -11.34 14.93 12.83
N VAL A 49 -11.22 14.37 11.62
CA VAL A 49 -10.01 13.68 11.14
C VAL A 49 -8.82 14.64 11.09
N GLU A 50 -8.98 15.82 10.48
CA GLU A 50 -7.94 16.86 10.45
C GLU A 50 -7.50 17.27 11.85
N GLY A 51 -8.45 17.46 12.78
CA GLY A 51 -8.14 17.82 14.16
C GLY A 51 -7.32 16.74 14.89
N LEU A 52 -7.56 15.45 14.62
CA LEU A 52 -6.80 14.34 15.19
C LEU A 52 -5.40 14.21 14.58
N LEU A 53 -5.29 14.44 13.26
CA LEU A 53 -4.05 14.27 12.53
C LEU A 53 -3.13 15.50 12.57
N TYR A 54 -3.64 16.68 12.97
CA TYR A 54 -2.87 17.93 12.97
C TYR A 54 -1.49 17.76 13.63
N PRO A 55 -0.41 18.29 13.04
CA PRO A 55 -0.33 19.16 11.84
C PRO A 55 -0.18 18.39 10.50
N VAL A 56 -0.43 17.10 10.47
CA VAL A 56 -0.24 16.23 9.29
C VAL A 56 -1.57 16.08 8.53
N SER A 57 -1.53 16.15 7.20
CA SER A 57 -2.73 15.92 6.36
C SER A 57 -3.13 14.44 6.33
N LEU A 58 -4.38 14.15 5.93
CA LEU A 58 -4.85 12.79 5.68
C LEU A 58 -3.94 12.06 4.68
N SER A 59 -3.61 12.72 3.56
CA SER A 59 -2.68 12.17 2.55
C SER A 59 -1.33 11.75 3.14
N ARG A 60 -0.69 12.63 3.92
CA ARG A 60 0.63 12.33 4.51
C ARG A 60 0.56 11.27 5.60
N SER A 61 -0.59 11.13 6.25
CA SER A 61 -0.80 10.15 7.32
C SER A 61 -0.80 8.71 6.82
N GLY A 62 -1.13 8.50 5.52
CA GLY A 62 -1.10 7.19 4.88
C GLY A 62 0.28 6.52 4.88
N THR A 63 1.38 7.26 4.90
CA THR A 63 2.74 6.67 4.93
C THR A 63 3.28 6.43 6.34
N TRP A 64 2.54 6.79 7.38
CA TRP A 64 3.08 6.79 8.74
C TRP A 64 3.54 5.39 9.21
N MET A 65 2.84 4.31 8.87
CA MET A 65 3.25 2.95 9.25
C MET A 65 4.56 2.51 8.58
N ASP A 66 4.84 3.01 7.39
CA ASP A 66 6.13 2.79 6.73
C ASP A 66 7.24 3.61 7.39
N ASP A 67 6.95 4.86 7.73
CA ASP A 67 7.92 5.75 8.38
C ASP A 67 8.39 5.21 9.74
N ILE A 68 7.49 4.55 10.51
CA ILE A 68 7.81 4.00 11.84
C ILE A 68 8.49 2.64 11.84
N LYS A 69 8.71 2.00 10.69
CA LYS A 69 9.37 0.67 10.60
C LYS A 69 10.75 0.61 11.25
N SER A 70 11.40 1.76 11.45
CA SER A 70 12.67 1.86 12.16
C SER A 70 12.51 1.89 13.69
N ASP A 71 11.32 2.13 14.22
CA ASP A 71 11.02 2.13 15.65
C ASP A 71 10.56 0.74 16.10
N ARG A 72 11.42 0.06 16.82
CA ARG A 72 11.18 -1.32 17.28
C ARG A 72 9.98 -1.48 18.21
N SER A 73 9.48 -0.41 18.81
CA SER A 73 8.24 -0.46 19.61
C SER A 73 7.01 -0.85 18.79
N TYR A 74 7.09 -0.72 17.45
CA TYR A 74 6.04 -1.08 16.50
C TYR A 74 6.30 -2.40 15.75
N ASP A 75 7.34 -3.18 16.12
CA ASP A 75 7.64 -4.47 15.47
C ASP A 75 6.43 -5.43 15.46
N TYR A 76 5.53 -5.30 16.42
CA TYR A 76 4.29 -6.07 16.50
C TYR A 76 3.32 -5.84 15.32
N ALA A 77 3.43 -4.72 14.64
CA ALA A 77 2.57 -4.35 13.52
C ALA A 77 3.18 -4.69 12.13
N THR A 78 4.39 -5.23 12.08
CA THR A 78 5.12 -5.50 10.83
C THR A 78 4.34 -6.38 9.86
N THR A 79 3.58 -7.37 10.36
CA THR A 79 2.80 -8.28 9.51
C THR A 79 1.41 -7.74 9.15
N TRP A 80 1.01 -6.59 9.71
CA TRP A 80 -0.33 -6.04 9.46
C TRP A 80 -0.48 -5.41 8.07
N HIS A 81 0.63 -5.14 7.36
CA HIS A 81 0.61 -4.56 6.02
C HIS A 81 0.02 -5.48 4.95
N TYR A 82 -0.11 -6.78 5.21
CA TYR A 82 -0.55 -7.77 4.23
C TYR A 82 -1.33 -8.91 4.90
N LEU A 83 -1.91 -9.75 4.06
CA LEU A 83 -2.44 -11.05 4.45
C LEU A 83 -2.25 -12.06 3.31
N ASN A 84 -2.40 -13.34 3.63
CA ASN A 84 -2.36 -14.40 2.64
C ASN A 84 -3.74 -15.03 2.48
N SER A 85 -4.24 -15.09 1.24
CA SER A 85 -5.48 -15.78 0.89
C SER A 85 -5.35 -16.44 -0.48
N LYS A 86 -5.72 -17.71 -0.58
CA LYS A 86 -5.65 -18.44 -1.86
C LYS A 86 -6.76 -18.05 -2.84
N ASN A 87 -7.96 -17.86 -2.34
CA ASN A 87 -9.20 -17.70 -3.11
C ASN A 87 -9.95 -16.39 -2.82
N GLY A 88 -9.35 -15.48 -2.04
CA GLY A 88 -9.99 -14.24 -1.61
C GLY A 88 -10.86 -14.39 -0.38
N GLU A 89 -10.89 -15.55 0.27
CA GLU A 89 -11.56 -15.75 1.55
C GLU A 89 -10.58 -15.58 2.70
N TYR A 90 -11.04 -14.91 3.75
CA TYR A 90 -10.24 -14.76 4.96
C TYR A 90 -10.23 -16.08 5.74
N ASP A 91 -9.04 -16.56 6.03
CA ASP A 91 -8.82 -17.76 6.85
C ASP A 91 -7.89 -17.42 8.03
N PRO A 92 -8.43 -17.34 9.25
CA PRO A 92 -7.62 -17.02 10.43
C PRO A 92 -6.54 -18.06 10.74
N SER A 93 -6.61 -19.27 10.20
CA SER A 93 -5.56 -20.29 10.36
C SER A 93 -4.28 -19.96 9.60
N ASN A 94 -4.35 -19.10 8.59
CA ASN A 94 -3.21 -18.62 7.81
C ASN A 94 -2.61 -17.30 8.34
N GLN A 95 -3.09 -16.83 9.48
CA GLN A 95 -2.67 -15.57 10.06
C GLN A 95 -1.25 -15.66 10.63
N GLU A 96 -0.48 -14.59 10.47
CA GLU A 96 0.80 -14.43 11.17
C GLU A 96 0.60 -14.32 12.70
N LYS A 97 1.61 -14.70 13.47
CA LYS A 97 1.52 -14.71 14.94
C LYS A 97 1.12 -13.36 15.56
N THR A 98 1.53 -12.27 14.95
CA THR A 98 1.23 -10.90 15.40
C THR A 98 -0.03 -10.31 14.77
N GLY A 99 -0.74 -11.09 13.94
CA GLY A 99 -1.91 -10.67 13.19
C GLY A 99 -1.59 -10.32 11.74
N ASP A 100 -2.61 -9.96 10.99
CA ASP A 100 -2.54 -9.54 9.60
C ASP A 100 -3.38 -8.28 9.34
N ALA A 101 -3.38 -7.80 8.09
CA ALA A 101 -4.12 -6.61 7.69
C ALA A 101 -5.62 -6.70 8.01
N TYR A 102 -6.27 -7.86 7.76
CA TYR A 102 -7.71 -8.00 7.93
C TYR A 102 -8.14 -7.84 9.39
N GLU A 103 -7.52 -8.58 10.31
CA GLU A 103 -7.83 -8.49 11.74
C GLU A 103 -7.40 -7.14 12.34
N ALA A 104 -6.28 -6.57 11.89
CA ALA A 104 -5.84 -5.26 12.34
C ALA A 104 -6.84 -4.16 11.96
N ILE A 105 -7.30 -4.12 10.71
CA ILE A 105 -8.33 -3.16 10.26
C ILE A 105 -9.61 -3.32 11.09
N LYS A 106 -10.11 -4.54 11.24
CA LYS A 106 -11.34 -4.84 11.98
C LYS A 106 -11.27 -4.38 13.44
N ARG A 107 -10.17 -4.74 14.11
CA ARG A 107 -9.92 -4.38 15.51
C ARG A 107 -9.79 -2.88 15.70
N ILE A 108 -8.92 -2.22 14.93
CA ILE A 108 -8.64 -0.79 15.06
C ILE A 108 -9.91 0.02 14.74
N LYS A 109 -10.65 -0.34 13.69
CA LYS A 109 -11.95 0.28 13.37
C LYS A 109 -12.93 0.20 14.54
N ALA A 110 -13.04 -0.97 15.19
CA ALA A 110 -13.93 -1.17 16.34
C ALA A 110 -13.49 -0.33 17.55
N GLU A 111 -12.20 -0.26 17.84
CA GLU A 111 -11.62 0.54 18.93
C GLU A 111 -11.86 2.04 18.72
N LEU A 112 -11.60 2.56 17.53
CA LEU A 112 -11.85 3.96 17.19
C LEU A 112 -13.35 4.30 17.26
N LYS A 113 -14.23 3.41 16.75
CA LYS A 113 -15.67 3.59 16.79
C LYS A 113 -16.23 3.56 18.21
N LYS A 114 -15.66 2.76 19.10
CA LYS A 114 -16.03 2.73 20.52
C LYS A 114 -15.70 4.05 21.22
N GLY A 115 -14.64 4.76 20.78
CA GLY A 115 -14.18 5.99 21.39
C GLY A 115 -13.56 5.79 22.78
N GLY A 116 -13.27 6.91 23.45
CA GLY A 116 -12.71 6.90 24.81
C GLY A 116 -11.19 6.69 24.86
N LEU A 117 -10.51 6.72 23.73
CA LEU A 117 -9.06 6.72 23.66
C LEU A 117 -8.50 8.10 24.01
N ASP A 118 -7.28 8.14 24.56
CA ASP A 118 -6.57 9.40 24.66
C ASP A 118 -6.19 9.92 23.26
N PRO A 119 -6.04 11.25 23.07
CA PRO A 119 -5.86 11.84 21.75
C PRO A 119 -4.64 11.30 20.98
N LYS A 120 -3.55 10.97 21.67
CA LYS A 120 -2.34 10.44 21.03
C LYS A 120 -2.59 9.05 20.49
N THR A 121 -3.15 8.16 21.31
CA THR A 121 -3.49 6.77 20.91
C THR A 121 -4.55 6.78 19.81
N GLU A 122 -5.56 7.66 19.87
CA GLU A 122 -6.58 7.79 18.81
C GLU A 122 -5.94 8.18 17.49
N ALA A 123 -5.05 9.18 17.48
CA ALA A 123 -4.34 9.61 16.28
C ALA A 123 -3.41 8.53 15.69
N GLU A 124 -2.68 7.80 16.53
CA GLU A 124 -1.82 6.69 16.07
C GLU A 124 -2.65 5.57 15.43
N LYS A 125 -3.73 5.14 16.10
CA LYS A 125 -4.65 4.12 15.54
C LYS A 125 -5.31 4.58 14.26
N LEU A 126 -5.68 5.86 14.17
CA LEU A 126 -6.23 6.43 12.94
C LEU A 126 -5.22 6.35 11.78
N LYS A 127 -3.96 6.72 12.00
CA LYS A 127 -2.89 6.59 10.99
C LYS A 127 -2.67 5.14 10.57
N MET A 128 -2.66 4.21 11.53
CA MET A 128 -2.60 2.77 11.22
C MET A 128 -3.76 2.33 10.34
N LEU A 129 -4.99 2.70 10.70
CA LEU A 129 -6.18 2.31 9.95
C LEU A 129 -6.17 2.85 8.52
N ILE A 130 -5.77 4.12 8.34
CA ILE A 130 -5.61 4.74 7.02
C ILE A 130 -4.68 3.88 6.15
N HIS A 131 -3.46 3.67 6.62
CA HIS A 131 -2.44 2.91 5.90
C HIS A 131 -2.91 1.49 5.54
N LEU A 132 -3.47 0.75 6.50
CA LEU A 132 -3.89 -0.64 6.30
C LEU A 132 -5.03 -0.78 5.30
N ILE A 133 -5.98 0.19 5.28
CA ILE A 133 -7.03 0.21 4.26
C ILE A 133 -6.44 0.48 2.89
N GLU A 134 -5.45 1.36 2.79
CA GLU A 134 -4.77 1.64 1.53
C GLU A 134 -4.02 0.40 1.02
N ASP A 135 -3.27 -0.27 1.90
CA ASP A 135 -2.47 -1.46 1.58
C ASP A 135 -3.28 -2.64 1.07
N ILE A 136 -4.39 -2.97 1.73
CA ILE A 136 -5.19 -4.14 1.39
C ILE A 136 -5.82 -4.04 -0.02
N HIS A 137 -5.78 -2.88 -0.64
CA HIS A 137 -6.24 -2.66 -2.00
C HIS A 137 -5.17 -2.91 -3.07
N GLN A 138 -3.89 -2.99 -2.71
CA GLN A 138 -2.83 -3.42 -3.62
C GLN A 138 -2.93 -4.96 -3.79
N PRO A 139 -3.08 -5.48 -5.03
CA PRO A 139 -3.37 -6.90 -5.25
C PRO A 139 -2.38 -7.88 -4.63
N LEU A 140 -1.10 -7.49 -4.53
CA LEU A 140 -0.04 -8.34 -3.98
C LEU A 140 0.03 -8.31 -2.45
N HIS A 141 -0.65 -7.36 -1.79
CA HIS A 141 -0.84 -7.37 -0.34
C HIS A 141 -1.87 -8.40 0.13
N VAL A 142 -2.65 -8.96 -0.80
CA VAL A 142 -3.44 -10.17 -0.59
C VAL A 142 -2.72 -11.31 -1.29
N GLY A 143 -1.61 -11.75 -0.70
CA GLY A 143 -0.67 -12.70 -1.31
C GLY A 143 -1.14 -14.15 -1.32
N THR A 144 -0.35 -15.02 -1.96
CA THR A 144 -0.55 -16.47 -1.96
C THR A 144 0.10 -17.16 -0.76
N GLY A 145 1.04 -16.48 -0.09
CA GLY A 145 1.90 -17.04 0.96
C GLY A 145 3.13 -17.79 0.44
N THR A 146 3.38 -17.80 -0.89
CA THR A 146 4.46 -18.61 -1.48
C THR A 146 5.67 -17.80 -1.95
N ASP A 147 5.48 -16.52 -2.26
CA ASP A 147 6.47 -15.64 -2.87
C ASP A 147 6.56 -14.25 -2.21
N LYS A 148 6.04 -14.13 -0.99
CA LYS A 148 5.97 -12.89 -0.22
C LYS A 148 5.26 -11.77 -1.01
N GLY A 149 4.11 -12.11 -1.62
CA GLY A 149 3.35 -11.15 -2.41
C GLY A 149 4.15 -10.63 -3.61
N GLY A 150 4.92 -11.48 -4.30
CA GLY A 150 5.71 -11.10 -5.47
C GLY A 150 7.08 -10.49 -5.17
N ASN A 151 7.48 -10.36 -3.89
CA ASN A 151 8.83 -9.88 -3.54
C ASN A 151 9.94 -10.82 -4.00
N ASP A 152 9.66 -12.12 -4.02
CA ASP A 152 10.60 -13.14 -4.51
C ASP A 152 10.59 -13.27 -6.05
N VAL A 153 9.67 -12.59 -6.74
CA VAL A 153 9.56 -12.59 -8.21
C VAL A 153 10.45 -11.49 -8.80
N ARG A 154 11.68 -11.84 -9.17
CA ARG A 154 12.65 -10.91 -9.77
C ARG A 154 12.26 -10.58 -11.21
N ILE A 155 12.31 -9.29 -11.53
CA ILE A 155 12.01 -8.73 -12.86
C ILE A 155 13.02 -7.63 -13.21
N GLU A 156 13.01 -7.21 -14.46
CA GLU A 156 13.69 -6.02 -14.93
C GLU A 156 12.63 -5.04 -15.45
N PHE A 157 12.58 -3.83 -14.90
CA PHE A 157 11.63 -2.80 -15.29
C PHE A 157 12.36 -1.67 -16.01
N PHE A 158 12.13 -1.53 -17.33
CA PHE A 158 12.87 -0.60 -18.21
C PHE A 158 14.39 -0.69 -18.03
N GLY A 159 14.94 -1.90 -17.95
CA GLY A 159 16.36 -2.13 -17.81
C GLY A 159 16.90 -2.03 -16.38
N GLN A 160 16.05 -1.75 -15.40
CA GLN A 160 16.42 -1.68 -13.97
C GLN A 160 15.97 -2.93 -13.22
N PRO A 161 16.88 -3.64 -12.52
CA PRO A 161 16.52 -4.78 -11.68
C PRO A 161 15.58 -4.37 -10.54
N THR A 162 14.49 -5.13 -10.36
CA THR A 162 13.53 -4.93 -9.28
C THR A 162 12.78 -6.25 -8.98
N ASN A 163 11.65 -6.19 -8.30
CA ASN A 163 10.74 -7.31 -8.12
C ASN A 163 9.28 -6.90 -8.46
N LEU A 164 8.42 -7.90 -8.59
CA LEU A 164 7.03 -7.67 -8.99
C LEU A 164 6.26 -6.83 -7.97
N HIS A 165 6.52 -7.03 -6.67
CA HIS A 165 5.91 -6.25 -5.60
C HIS A 165 6.24 -4.76 -5.73
N ALA A 166 7.52 -4.41 -5.78
CA ALA A 166 7.97 -3.01 -5.92
C ALA A 166 7.49 -2.35 -7.23
N LEU A 167 7.31 -3.12 -8.31
CA LEU A 167 6.69 -2.62 -9.54
C LEU A 167 5.25 -2.17 -9.29
N TRP A 168 4.46 -2.92 -8.54
CA TRP A 168 3.07 -2.61 -8.22
C TRP A 168 2.94 -1.52 -7.16
N ASP A 169 3.82 -1.50 -6.16
CA ASP A 169 3.79 -0.47 -5.12
C ASP A 169 4.09 0.91 -5.66
N SER A 170 5.15 1.02 -6.45
CA SER A 170 5.70 2.31 -6.87
C SER A 170 5.96 2.41 -8.36
N GLY A 171 6.59 1.38 -8.95
CA GLY A 171 7.18 1.48 -10.27
C GLY A 171 6.23 1.95 -11.38
N MET A 172 4.98 1.43 -11.40
CA MET A 172 3.98 1.82 -12.40
C MET A 172 3.44 3.23 -12.17
N ILE A 173 3.26 3.63 -10.91
CA ILE A 173 2.75 4.96 -10.53
C ILE A 173 3.80 6.02 -10.80
N ASP A 174 5.02 5.82 -10.31
CA ASP A 174 6.14 6.76 -10.50
C ASP A 174 6.46 6.97 -11.98
N ARG A 175 6.27 5.92 -12.79
CA ARG A 175 6.49 5.98 -14.24
C ARG A 175 5.56 6.93 -14.98
N GLN A 176 4.41 7.28 -14.38
CA GLN A 176 3.50 8.26 -14.98
C GLN A 176 4.11 9.66 -15.03
N GLY A 177 5.09 9.97 -14.16
CA GLY A 177 5.75 11.27 -14.11
C GLY A 177 4.84 12.41 -13.64
N MET A 178 3.72 12.07 -13.00
CA MET A 178 2.75 13.01 -12.42
C MET A 178 2.98 13.13 -10.92
N SER A 179 2.69 14.31 -10.35
CA SER A 179 2.54 14.43 -8.91
C SER A 179 1.33 13.62 -8.43
N TYR A 180 1.28 13.29 -7.13
CA TYR A 180 0.12 12.58 -6.58
C TYR A 180 -1.18 13.38 -6.74
N THR A 181 -1.12 14.71 -6.70
CA THR A 181 -2.30 15.58 -6.88
C THR A 181 -2.79 15.58 -8.32
N GLU A 182 -1.90 15.63 -9.31
CA GLU A 182 -2.27 15.57 -10.72
C GLU A 182 -2.92 14.23 -11.08
N LEU A 183 -2.30 13.12 -10.66
CA LEU A 183 -2.85 11.79 -10.91
C LEU A 183 -4.18 11.59 -10.16
N ALA A 184 -4.27 12.04 -8.91
CA ALA A 184 -5.51 11.97 -8.14
C ALA A 184 -6.67 12.75 -8.79
N GLU A 185 -6.40 13.94 -9.34
CA GLU A 185 -7.42 14.71 -10.07
C GLU A 185 -7.90 13.98 -11.34
N GLU A 186 -6.98 13.34 -12.07
CA GLU A 186 -7.36 12.53 -13.24
C GLU A 186 -8.23 11.33 -12.84
N LEU A 187 -7.86 10.61 -11.77
CA LEU A 187 -8.64 9.48 -11.27
C LEU A 187 -9.99 9.93 -10.71
N TYR A 188 -10.03 11.06 -10.00
CA TYR A 188 -11.25 11.60 -9.43
C TYR A 188 -12.28 11.98 -10.50
N ARG A 189 -11.83 12.54 -11.64
CA ARG A 189 -12.71 12.84 -12.79
C ARG A 189 -13.32 11.59 -13.43
N ARG A 190 -12.63 10.44 -13.36
CA ARG A 190 -13.11 9.18 -13.92
C ARG A 190 -14.02 8.41 -12.96
N MET A 191 -14.09 8.82 -11.69
CA MET A 191 -14.92 8.18 -10.68
C MET A 191 -16.39 8.51 -10.89
N THR A 192 -17.17 7.51 -11.31
CA THR A 192 -18.61 7.66 -11.51
C THR A 192 -19.40 7.42 -10.23
N PRO A 193 -20.65 7.97 -10.12
CA PRO A 193 -21.52 7.65 -8.98
C PRO A 193 -21.79 6.14 -8.82
N GLN A 194 -21.86 5.41 -9.94
CA GLN A 194 -22.02 3.94 -9.92
C GLN A 194 -20.82 3.24 -9.31
N MET A 195 -19.59 3.65 -9.66
CA MET A 195 -18.38 3.13 -9.05
C MET A 195 -18.35 3.40 -7.55
N GLN A 196 -18.66 4.62 -7.13
CA GLN A 196 -18.71 4.98 -5.70
C GLN A 196 -19.73 4.12 -4.96
N ALA A 197 -20.94 3.95 -5.49
CA ALA A 197 -21.99 3.15 -4.88
C ALA A 197 -21.56 1.68 -4.76
N SER A 198 -20.95 1.11 -5.81
CA SER A 198 -20.44 -0.27 -5.82
C SER A 198 -19.35 -0.48 -4.78
N TYR A 199 -18.36 0.41 -4.71
CA TYR A 199 -17.26 0.30 -3.75
C TYR A 199 -17.74 0.47 -2.30
N ARG A 200 -18.70 1.36 -2.04
CA ARG A 200 -19.32 1.53 -0.71
C ARG A 200 -20.15 0.34 -0.28
N ALA A 201 -20.78 -0.39 -1.22
CA ALA A 201 -21.58 -1.57 -0.91
C ALA A 201 -20.73 -2.82 -0.57
N ALA A 202 -19.46 -2.83 -0.98
CA ALA A 202 -18.56 -3.97 -0.82
C ALA A 202 -18.09 -4.14 0.64
N THR A 203 -18.08 -5.38 1.11
CA THR A 203 -17.54 -5.76 2.42
C THR A 203 -16.01 -5.92 2.35
N MET A 204 -15.33 -5.97 3.50
CA MET A 204 -13.90 -6.30 3.54
C MET A 204 -13.60 -7.65 2.89
N GLN A 205 -14.52 -8.62 3.00
CA GLN A 205 -14.38 -9.92 2.31
C GLN A 205 -14.40 -9.75 0.78
N ASP A 206 -15.21 -8.83 0.25
CA ASP A 206 -15.23 -8.51 -1.18
C ASP A 206 -13.94 -7.83 -1.63
N TRP A 207 -13.32 -6.99 -0.78
CA TRP A 207 -12.01 -6.38 -1.09
C TRP A 207 -10.92 -7.44 -1.34
N LEU A 208 -10.93 -8.54 -0.53
CA LEU A 208 -9.99 -9.64 -0.72
C LEU A 208 -10.26 -10.38 -2.03
N LYS A 209 -11.52 -10.67 -2.33
CA LYS A 209 -11.92 -11.33 -3.58
C LYS A 209 -11.52 -10.52 -4.80
N GLU A 210 -11.71 -9.21 -4.76
CA GLU A 210 -11.28 -8.30 -5.81
C GLU A 210 -9.76 -8.34 -6.01
N ALA A 211 -8.96 -8.20 -4.94
CA ALA A 211 -7.51 -8.25 -5.02
C ALA A 211 -7.02 -9.57 -5.63
N VAL A 212 -7.61 -10.70 -5.19
CA VAL A 212 -7.29 -12.03 -5.71
C VAL A 212 -7.67 -12.21 -7.18
N SER A 213 -8.79 -11.60 -7.61
CA SER A 213 -9.26 -11.72 -9.01
C SER A 213 -8.28 -11.12 -10.02
N TYR A 214 -7.46 -10.15 -9.63
CA TYR A 214 -6.44 -9.55 -10.50
C TYR A 214 -5.13 -10.34 -10.56
N ARG A 215 -4.87 -11.25 -9.62
CA ARG A 215 -3.60 -11.99 -9.58
C ARG A 215 -3.22 -12.70 -10.89
N PRO A 216 -4.13 -13.38 -11.62
CA PRO A 216 -3.76 -13.99 -12.89
C PRO A 216 -3.16 -12.98 -13.88
N GLN A 217 -3.71 -11.77 -13.95
CA GLN A 217 -3.20 -10.70 -14.80
C GLN A 217 -1.91 -10.11 -14.26
N VAL A 218 -1.82 -9.86 -12.94
CA VAL A 218 -0.62 -9.34 -12.24
C VAL A 218 0.59 -10.24 -12.48
N TYR A 219 0.41 -11.56 -12.46
CA TYR A 219 1.48 -12.54 -12.65
C TYR A 219 1.66 -12.98 -14.12
N ASN A 220 0.91 -12.40 -15.06
CA ASN A 220 1.09 -12.65 -16.49
C ASN A 220 2.34 -11.91 -17.01
N LEU A 221 3.50 -12.45 -16.65
CA LEU A 221 4.80 -11.85 -16.96
C LEU A 221 5.37 -12.44 -18.26
N PRO A 222 6.09 -11.64 -19.06
CA PRO A 222 6.84 -12.18 -20.19
C PRO A 222 7.90 -13.18 -19.72
N GLU A 223 8.21 -14.21 -20.54
CA GLU A 223 9.15 -15.28 -20.19
C GLU A 223 10.51 -14.78 -19.74
N ASN A 224 11.02 -13.73 -20.38
CA ASN A 224 12.30 -13.10 -20.05
C ASN A 224 12.22 -12.19 -18.82
N LYS A 225 11.05 -12.02 -18.22
CA LYS A 225 10.78 -11.13 -17.06
C LYS A 225 11.24 -9.68 -17.25
N ARG A 226 11.33 -9.21 -18.49
CA ARG A 226 11.63 -7.83 -18.83
C ARG A 226 10.33 -7.06 -19.05
N ILE A 227 10.03 -6.19 -18.12
CA ILE A 227 8.81 -5.39 -18.08
C ILE A 227 9.05 -4.04 -18.73
N SER A 228 8.13 -3.65 -19.62
CA SER A 228 8.14 -2.36 -20.30
C SER A 228 6.72 -1.92 -20.64
N TYR A 229 6.56 -1.07 -21.65
CA TYR A 229 5.27 -0.50 -22.06
C TYR A 229 4.12 -1.51 -22.23
N PRO A 230 4.28 -2.71 -22.81
CA PRO A 230 3.15 -3.64 -22.95
C PRO A 230 2.52 -4.01 -21.62
N TYR A 231 3.32 -4.39 -20.64
CA TYR A 231 2.81 -4.76 -19.31
C TYR A 231 2.16 -3.56 -18.60
N LEU A 232 2.75 -2.36 -18.73
CA LEU A 232 2.15 -1.14 -18.18
C LEU A 232 0.77 -0.89 -18.80
N TYR A 233 0.69 -0.92 -20.12
CA TYR A 233 -0.55 -0.69 -20.86
C TYR A 233 -1.66 -1.64 -20.44
N GLU A 234 -1.33 -2.91 -20.21
CA GLU A 234 -2.29 -3.95 -19.81
C GLU A 234 -2.69 -3.86 -18.33
N ASN A 235 -1.81 -3.35 -17.45
CA ASN A 235 -1.98 -3.49 -16.01
C ASN A 235 -2.21 -2.17 -15.26
N PHE A 236 -1.82 -1.02 -15.80
CA PHE A 236 -1.91 0.24 -15.07
C PHE A 236 -3.36 0.61 -14.72
N SER A 237 -4.33 0.28 -15.59
CA SER A 237 -5.75 0.49 -15.31
C SER A 237 -6.24 -0.27 -14.08
N ILE A 238 -5.66 -1.44 -13.77
CA ILE A 238 -5.96 -2.18 -12.54
C ILE A 238 -5.44 -1.40 -11.32
N ALA A 239 -4.20 -0.90 -11.38
CA ALA A 239 -3.66 -0.07 -10.29
C ALA A 239 -4.54 1.16 -10.04
N GLU A 240 -4.94 1.87 -11.10
CA GLU A 240 -5.84 3.03 -11.01
C GLU A 240 -7.19 2.67 -10.37
N GLU A 241 -7.79 1.56 -10.77
CA GLU A 241 -9.06 1.08 -10.20
C GLU A 241 -8.91 0.77 -8.71
N ARG A 242 -7.80 0.14 -8.31
CA ARG A 242 -7.53 -0.18 -6.89
C ARG A 242 -7.31 1.07 -6.05
N LEU A 243 -6.62 2.08 -6.59
CA LEU A 243 -6.43 3.39 -5.94
C LEU A 243 -7.77 4.11 -5.73
N ILE A 244 -8.65 4.11 -6.74
CA ILE A 244 -10.00 4.68 -6.63
C ILE A 244 -10.80 3.93 -5.56
N ALA A 245 -10.85 2.59 -5.61
CA ALA A 245 -11.58 1.77 -4.64
C ALA A 245 -11.10 2.01 -3.21
N ALA A 246 -9.79 2.07 -2.99
CA ALA A 246 -9.19 2.37 -1.71
C ALA A 246 -9.66 3.73 -1.16
N SER A 247 -9.65 4.77 -2.00
CA SER A 247 -10.06 6.12 -1.57
C SER A 247 -11.54 6.20 -1.16
N VAL A 248 -12.44 5.54 -1.92
CA VAL A 248 -13.87 5.50 -1.60
C VAL A 248 -14.12 4.77 -0.28
N ARG A 249 -13.45 3.65 -0.10
CA ARG A 249 -13.61 2.79 1.10
C ARG A 249 -12.96 3.40 2.33
N LEU A 250 -11.82 4.08 2.17
CA LEU A 250 -11.21 4.87 3.24
C LEU A 250 -12.16 5.97 3.71
N ALA A 251 -12.72 6.75 2.78
CA ALA A 251 -13.69 7.79 3.12
C ALA A 251 -14.92 7.21 3.85
N GLN A 252 -15.47 6.10 3.36
CA GLN A 252 -16.60 5.43 4.00
C GLN A 252 -16.28 4.98 5.43
N VAL A 253 -15.13 4.31 5.63
CA VAL A 253 -14.74 3.82 6.96
C VAL A 253 -14.54 4.98 7.93
N LEU A 254 -13.95 6.10 7.48
CA LEU A 254 -13.80 7.30 8.30
C LEU A 254 -15.16 7.91 8.67
N GLU A 255 -16.13 7.94 7.74
CA GLU A 255 -17.51 8.40 8.01
C GLU A 255 -18.27 7.47 8.96
N GLU A 256 -17.99 6.17 8.99
CA GLU A 256 -18.59 5.22 9.92
C GLU A 256 -18.02 5.36 11.35
N ILE A 257 -16.80 5.83 11.48
CA ILE A 257 -16.13 6.05 12.78
C ILE A 257 -16.46 7.44 13.32
N TYR A 258 -16.42 8.46 12.46
CA TYR A 258 -16.60 9.88 12.78
C TYR A 258 -17.74 10.50 11.96
N PRO A 259 -19.01 10.17 12.25
CA PRO A 259 -20.19 10.59 11.49
C PRO A 259 -20.44 12.12 11.49
#